data_5a16ac70468d20ff3ee1fd05e100b12a
#
_entry.id   5a16ac70468d20ff3ee1fd05e100b12a
#
_cell.length_a   1.000
_cell.length_b   1.000
_cell.length_c   1.000
_cell.angle_alpha   90.00
_cell.angle_beta   90.00
_cell.angle_gamma   90.00
#
_symmetry.space_group_name_H-M   'P 1'
#
loop_
_entity.id
_entity.type
_entity.pdbx_description
1 polymer ?
#
loop_
_entity_poly.entity_id
_entity_poly.type
_entity_poly.pdbx_seq_one_letter_code
_entity_poly.pdbx_strand_id
1 'polypeptide(L)'
;TYKERRKAVNMINIIEEKINRGHTDENPVIKGRSVFNGRVQRGLYSKEETASPTVSQDAFFLTSMVDAIEQRDTAFTDIKGAYLNAKMKDDVHMKIVGKEVELFCEIDPTLAQYVTIEKGKKILYVKLDKALYGCVQSALLWYELYSNTLKDMGIEVRFVDLSNPKAFEDATDDK
;
A
#
# COMPACT_ATOMS: atom_id res chain seq x y z
N THR A 1 14.93 18.98 -10.00
CA THR A 1 14.79 20.44 -10.24
C THR A 1 14.18 21.17 -9.04
N TYR A 2 14.25 22.51 -9.02
CA TYR A 2 13.60 23.32 -7.95
C TYR A 2 12.09 23.14 -7.87
N LYS A 3 11.41 22.95 -9.02
CA LYS A 3 9.97 22.69 -9.08
C LYS A 3 9.59 21.35 -8.43
N GLU A 4 10.37 20.31 -8.62
CA GLU A 4 10.17 18.98 -8.03
C GLU A 4 10.37 19.01 -6.51
N ARG A 5 11.40 19.72 -6.02
CA ARG A 5 11.64 19.88 -4.58
C ARG A 5 10.46 20.54 -3.86
N ARG A 6 9.80 21.53 -4.49
CA ARG A 6 8.60 22.16 -3.93
C ARG A 6 7.40 21.24 -3.85
N LYS A 7 7.32 20.23 -4.70
CA LYS A 7 6.25 19.22 -4.70
C LYS A 7 6.56 18.03 -3.78
N ALA A 8 7.79 17.91 -3.31
CA ALA A 8 8.20 16.79 -2.48
C ALA A 8 7.49 16.81 -1.12
N VAL A 9 6.96 15.67 -0.73
CA VAL A 9 6.11 15.48 0.45
C VAL A 9 6.92 14.84 1.57
N ASN A 10 6.68 15.24 2.80
CA ASN A 10 7.40 14.70 3.95
C ASN A 10 7.13 13.22 4.14
N MET A 11 8.18 12.47 4.48
CA MET A 11 8.08 11.17 5.10
C MET A 11 7.54 11.30 6.53
N ILE A 12 6.74 10.35 6.96
CA ILE A 12 6.28 10.19 8.34
C ILE A 12 6.73 8.83 8.83
N ASN A 13 7.35 8.79 10.01
CA ASN A 13 7.68 7.56 10.69
C ASN A 13 6.65 7.27 11.78
N ILE A 14 6.11 6.07 11.76
CA ILE A 14 5.18 5.54 12.76
C ILE A 14 5.91 4.42 13.48
N ILE A 15 6.06 4.56 14.79
CA ILE A 15 6.66 3.54 15.65
C ILE A 15 5.56 3.04 16.58
N GLU A 16 5.28 1.76 16.52
CA GLU A 16 4.25 1.10 17.32
C GLU A 16 4.86 -0.05 18.10
N GLU A 17 4.50 -0.13 19.37
CA GLU A 17 4.77 -1.32 20.17
C GLU A 17 3.67 -2.36 19.92
N LYS A 18 4.05 -3.52 19.42
CA LYS A 18 3.12 -4.60 19.15
C LYS A 18 2.96 -5.44 20.41
N ILE A 19 1.86 -5.25 21.11
CA ILE A 19 1.47 -6.11 22.22
C ILE A 19 0.85 -7.39 21.65
N ASN A 20 1.59 -8.49 21.68
CA ASN A 20 1.04 -9.79 21.32
C ASN A 20 0.10 -10.25 22.43
N ARG A 21 -1.21 -10.21 22.20
CA ARG A 21 -2.19 -10.79 23.12
C ARG A 21 -1.95 -12.31 23.23
N GLY A 22 -1.45 -12.76 24.37
CA GLY A 22 -1.22 -14.17 24.65
C GLY A 22 0.24 -14.62 24.75
N HIS A 23 1.22 -13.76 24.49
CA HIS A 23 2.62 -14.02 24.81
C HIS A 23 3.05 -13.18 26.00
N THR A 24 3.62 -13.86 27.00
CA THR A 24 4.28 -13.27 28.19
C THR A 24 5.73 -12.86 27.88
N ASP A 25 6.00 -12.45 26.62
CA ASP A 25 7.34 -12.04 26.25
C ASP A 25 7.68 -10.71 26.94
N GLU A 26 8.70 -10.73 27.77
CA GLU A 26 9.25 -9.57 28.49
C GLU A 26 9.80 -8.48 27.56
N ASN A 27 9.91 -8.77 26.25
CA ASN A 27 10.43 -7.85 25.25
C ASN A 27 9.35 -7.46 24.23
N PRO A 28 8.86 -6.21 24.25
CA PRO A 28 7.91 -5.74 23.27
C PRO A 28 8.53 -5.69 21.87
N VAL A 29 7.79 -6.16 20.87
CA VAL A 29 8.22 -6.05 19.47
C VAL A 29 7.90 -4.66 18.97
N ILE A 30 8.93 -3.86 18.74
CA ILE A 30 8.78 -2.52 18.14
C ILE A 30 8.65 -2.64 16.62
N LYS A 31 7.57 -2.11 16.09
CA LYS A 31 7.31 -2.07 14.64
C LYS A 31 7.42 -0.65 14.13
N GLY A 32 8.42 -0.41 13.27
CA GLY A 32 8.57 0.87 12.55
C GLY A 32 7.95 0.81 11.16
N ARG A 33 7.29 1.89 10.76
CA ARG A 33 6.79 2.08 9.40
C ARG A 33 7.12 3.48 8.92
N SER A 34 7.80 3.58 7.78
CA SER A 34 7.98 4.85 7.08
C SER A 34 6.89 4.97 6.03
N VAL A 35 6.13 6.06 6.07
CA VAL A 35 4.99 6.27 5.18
C VAL A 35 5.07 7.64 4.52
N PHE A 36 4.45 7.76 3.35
CA PHE A 36 4.29 9.01 2.63
C PHE A 36 3.14 9.83 3.22
N ASN A 37 3.30 11.13 3.39
CA ASN A 37 2.22 12.00 3.86
C ASN A 37 1.25 12.33 2.71
N GLY A 38 0.38 11.39 2.36
CA GLY A 38 -0.58 11.54 1.26
C GLY A 38 -1.67 12.59 1.46
N ARG A 39 -1.74 13.23 2.64
CA ARG A 39 -2.76 14.25 2.89
C ARG A 39 -2.72 15.38 1.87
N VAL A 40 -1.53 15.71 1.37
CA VAL A 40 -1.34 16.77 0.37
C VAL A 40 -1.75 16.36 -1.04
N GLN A 41 -1.91 15.06 -1.28
CA GLN A 41 -2.37 14.51 -2.56
C GLN A 41 -3.90 14.44 -2.65
N ARG A 42 -4.60 14.58 -1.51
CA ARG A 42 -6.07 14.57 -1.50
C ARG A 42 -6.61 15.75 -2.31
N GLY A 43 -7.48 15.44 -3.26
CA GLY A 43 -8.04 16.43 -4.18
C GLY A 43 -7.23 16.65 -5.47
N LEU A 44 -6.05 16.02 -5.62
CA LEU A 44 -5.32 16.00 -6.89
C LEU A 44 -5.75 14.84 -7.79
N TYR A 45 -6.41 13.84 -7.22
CA TYR A 45 -6.83 12.61 -7.88
C TYR A 45 -8.35 12.40 -7.68
N SER A 46 -8.99 11.85 -8.68
CA SER A 46 -10.38 11.42 -8.60
C SER A 46 -10.55 10.17 -7.72
N LYS A 47 -11.79 9.80 -7.39
CA LYS A 47 -12.06 8.55 -6.68
C LYS A 47 -11.62 7.33 -7.48
N GLU A 48 -11.84 7.35 -8.78
CA GLU A 48 -11.53 6.27 -9.72
C GLU A 48 -10.02 6.02 -9.81
N GLU A 49 -9.19 7.08 -9.66
CA GLU A 49 -7.73 7.01 -9.69
C GLU A 49 -7.11 6.54 -8.37
N THR A 50 -7.90 6.41 -7.31
CA THR A 50 -7.40 6.07 -5.97
C THR A 50 -8.14 4.90 -5.33
N ALA A 51 -9.33 4.57 -5.82
CA ALA A 51 -10.14 3.48 -5.27
C ALA A 51 -9.53 2.12 -5.60
N SER A 52 -9.48 1.28 -4.59
CA SER A 52 -9.18 -0.14 -4.72
C SER A 52 -10.40 -0.93 -4.25
N PRO A 53 -10.95 -1.82 -5.06
CA PRO A 53 -12.03 -2.68 -4.63
C PRO A 53 -11.60 -3.48 -3.40
N THR A 54 -12.37 -3.36 -2.32
CA THR A 54 -12.14 -4.09 -1.08
C THR A 54 -13.45 -4.78 -0.72
N VAL A 55 -13.38 -6.08 -0.46
CA VAL A 55 -14.55 -6.86 -0.08
C VAL A 55 -15.15 -6.32 1.23
N SER A 56 -16.47 -6.16 1.29
CA SER A 56 -17.16 -5.83 2.54
C SER A 56 -17.21 -7.05 3.45
N GLN A 57 -17.42 -6.83 4.76
CA GLN A 57 -17.56 -7.93 5.70
C GLN A 57 -18.75 -8.83 5.35
N ASP A 58 -19.87 -8.25 4.96
CA ASP A 58 -21.07 -8.98 4.57
C ASP A 58 -20.80 -9.86 3.34
N ALA A 59 -20.13 -9.32 2.32
CA ALA A 59 -19.74 -10.08 1.14
C ALA A 59 -18.77 -11.20 1.49
N PHE A 60 -17.82 -10.98 2.39
CA PHE A 60 -16.89 -12.01 2.84
C PHE A 60 -17.62 -13.16 3.54
N PHE A 61 -18.54 -12.87 4.46
CA PHE A 61 -19.31 -13.90 5.15
C PHE A 61 -20.23 -14.65 4.21
N LEU A 62 -20.91 -13.94 3.29
CA LEU A 62 -21.79 -14.58 2.30
C LEU A 62 -21.02 -15.54 1.40
N THR A 63 -19.86 -15.11 0.87
CA THR A 63 -19.01 -15.97 0.05
C THR A 63 -18.54 -17.19 0.84
N SER A 64 -18.11 -16.98 2.09
CA SER A 64 -17.67 -18.09 2.95
C SER A 64 -18.79 -19.10 3.23
N MET A 65 -20.06 -18.65 3.35
CA MET A 65 -21.21 -19.54 3.48
C MET A 65 -21.44 -20.36 2.20
N VAL A 66 -21.36 -19.73 1.04
CA VAL A 66 -21.48 -20.42 -0.26
C VAL A 66 -20.37 -21.45 -0.41
N ASP A 67 -19.12 -21.08 -0.11
CA ASP A 67 -17.98 -21.98 -0.17
C ASP A 67 -18.17 -23.22 0.72
N ALA A 68 -18.73 -23.01 1.94
CA ALA A 68 -19.02 -24.09 2.86
C ALA A 68 -20.14 -25.01 2.35
N ILE A 69 -21.21 -24.46 1.75
CA ILE A 69 -22.35 -25.23 1.20
C ILE A 69 -21.90 -26.04 -0.01
N GLU A 70 -21.10 -25.43 -0.90
CA GLU A 70 -20.62 -26.07 -2.12
C GLU A 70 -19.35 -26.91 -1.91
N GLN A 71 -18.84 -26.98 -0.68
CA GLN A 71 -17.61 -27.70 -0.31
C GLN A 71 -16.41 -27.29 -1.16
N ARG A 72 -16.27 -25.98 -1.41
CA ARG A 72 -15.13 -25.41 -2.16
C ARG A 72 -13.89 -25.36 -1.28
N ASP A 73 -12.73 -25.59 -1.89
CA ASP A 73 -11.46 -25.33 -1.26
C ASP A 73 -11.19 -23.83 -1.19
N THR A 74 -10.76 -23.35 -0.03
CA THR A 74 -10.41 -21.95 0.18
C THR A 74 -8.94 -21.78 0.56
N ALA A 75 -8.32 -20.73 0.06
CA ALA A 75 -6.94 -20.40 0.38
C ALA A 75 -6.82 -18.95 0.82
N PHE A 76 -5.97 -18.71 1.83
CA PHE A 76 -5.65 -17.37 2.32
C PHE A 76 -4.17 -17.11 2.10
N THR A 77 -3.84 -15.89 1.67
CA THR A 77 -2.46 -15.46 1.51
C THR A 77 -2.27 -14.05 2.05
N ASP A 78 -1.11 -13.81 2.67
CA ASP A 78 -0.67 -12.47 3.08
C ASP A 78 0.59 -12.11 2.30
N ILE A 79 0.56 -10.98 1.63
CA ILE A 79 1.69 -10.50 0.82
C ILE A 79 2.41 -9.40 1.57
N LYS A 80 3.62 -9.73 2.05
CA LYS A 80 4.46 -8.78 2.77
C LYS A 80 4.81 -7.59 1.89
N GLY A 81 4.61 -6.38 2.44
CA GLY A 81 4.96 -5.15 1.75
C GLY A 81 4.19 -4.96 0.44
N ALA A 82 2.91 -5.37 0.39
CA ALA A 82 2.08 -5.43 -0.80
C ALA A 82 2.28 -4.24 -1.75
N TYR A 83 2.15 -3.01 -1.26
CA TYR A 83 2.29 -1.80 -2.09
C TYR A 83 3.70 -1.65 -2.68
N LEU A 84 4.75 -2.06 -1.96
CA LEU A 84 6.13 -1.95 -2.40
C LEU A 84 6.46 -2.85 -3.62
N ASN A 85 5.57 -3.75 -4.00
CA ASN A 85 5.72 -4.55 -5.21
C ASN A 85 5.22 -3.81 -6.46
N ALA A 86 4.27 -2.88 -6.32
CA ALA A 86 3.73 -2.12 -7.44
C ALA A 86 4.63 -0.94 -7.81
N LYS A 87 4.83 -0.70 -9.11
CA LYS A 87 5.57 0.46 -9.60
C LYS A 87 4.73 1.72 -9.48
N MET A 88 5.37 2.83 -9.10
CA MET A 88 4.74 4.14 -9.15
C MET A 88 4.59 4.58 -10.61
N LYS A 89 3.40 5.05 -10.99
CA LYS A 89 3.13 5.55 -12.34
C LYS A 89 3.53 7.01 -12.52
N ASP A 90 3.35 7.80 -11.46
CA ASP A 90 3.59 9.24 -11.47
C ASP A 90 4.96 9.61 -10.88
N ASP A 91 5.43 10.81 -11.21
CA ASP A 91 6.64 11.40 -10.65
C ASP A 91 6.39 11.91 -9.22
N VAL A 92 6.35 11.00 -8.28
CA VAL A 92 6.15 11.32 -6.86
C VAL A 92 7.50 11.47 -6.16
N HIS A 93 7.68 12.63 -5.52
CA HIS A 93 8.89 12.94 -4.77
C HIS A 93 8.60 13.03 -3.28
N MET A 94 9.49 12.47 -2.48
CA MET A 94 9.44 12.50 -1.03
C MET A 94 10.69 13.19 -0.49
N LYS A 95 10.57 13.87 0.63
CA LYS A 95 11.70 14.42 1.37
C LYS A 95 11.80 13.81 2.75
N ILE A 96 13.02 13.46 3.09
CA ILE A 96 13.44 12.93 4.39
C ILE A 96 14.20 14.06 5.07
N VAL A 97 13.97 14.32 6.35
CA VAL A 97 14.47 15.52 7.03
C VAL A 97 15.11 15.17 8.38
N GLY A 98 16.27 15.73 8.67
CA GLY A 98 16.88 15.68 9.99
C GLY A 98 17.57 14.36 10.31
N LYS A 99 17.28 13.77 11.47
CA LYS A 99 17.93 12.54 11.95
C LYS A 99 17.70 11.34 11.03
N GLU A 100 16.55 11.26 10.39
CA GLU A 100 16.25 10.19 9.44
C GLU A 100 17.25 10.19 8.27
N VAL A 101 17.69 11.36 7.81
CA VAL A 101 18.73 11.45 6.76
C VAL A 101 20.05 10.85 7.24
N GLU A 102 20.40 11.05 8.51
CA GLU A 102 21.63 10.50 9.10
C GLU A 102 21.55 8.96 9.13
N LEU A 103 20.42 8.41 9.60
CA LEU A 103 20.19 6.97 9.62
C LEU A 103 20.24 6.35 8.22
N PHE A 104 19.64 7.01 7.22
CA PHE A 104 19.72 6.53 5.83
C PHE A 104 21.15 6.55 5.30
N CYS A 105 21.96 7.58 5.63
CA CYS A 105 23.36 7.64 5.24
C CYS A 105 24.25 6.65 6.02
N GLU A 106 23.88 6.25 7.23
CA GLU A 106 24.56 5.17 7.96
C GLU A 106 24.30 3.80 7.29
N ILE A 107 23.07 3.56 6.81
CA ILE A 107 22.71 2.32 6.10
C ILE A 107 23.35 2.29 4.70
N ASP A 108 23.29 3.39 3.99
CA ASP A 108 23.88 3.55 2.66
C ASP A 108 24.68 4.86 2.57
N PRO A 109 26.00 4.80 2.78
CA PRO A 109 26.88 5.98 2.72
C PRO A 109 26.88 6.69 1.37
N THR A 110 26.50 6.03 0.28
CA THR A 110 26.44 6.66 -1.05
C THR A 110 25.37 7.76 -1.14
N LEU A 111 24.39 7.75 -0.24
CA LEU A 111 23.34 8.77 -0.19
C LEU A 111 23.86 10.13 0.28
N ALA A 112 24.99 10.17 0.99
CA ALA A 112 25.56 11.41 1.53
C ALA A 112 25.82 12.48 0.46
N GLN A 113 26.17 12.09 -0.76
CA GLN A 113 26.38 13.00 -1.90
C GLN A 113 25.12 13.75 -2.33
N TYR A 114 23.93 13.23 -2.01
CA TYR A 114 22.63 13.81 -2.39
C TYR A 114 22.01 14.65 -1.27
N VAL A 115 22.63 14.66 -0.09
CA VAL A 115 22.11 15.42 1.05
C VAL A 115 22.29 16.92 0.81
N THR A 116 21.23 17.68 1.02
CA THR A 116 21.23 19.14 0.96
C THR A 116 20.92 19.72 2.33
N ILE A 117 21.37 20.97 2.57
CA ILE A 117 21.07 21.69 3.82
C ILE A 117 20.09 22.81 3.48
N GLU A 118 18.91 22.79 4.09
CA GLU A 118 17.91 23.84 3.96
C GLU A 118 17.44 24.28 5.35
N LYS A 119 17.51 25.57 5.61
CA LYS A 119 17.16 26.17 6.92
C LYS A 119 17.84 25.46 8.10
N GLY A 120 19.11 25.08 7.95
CA GLY A 120 19.90 24.41 8.98
C GLY A 120 19.58 22.93 9.21
N LYS A 121 18.73 22.31 8.38
CA LYS A 121 18.39 20.90 8.47
C LYS A 121 18.93 20.14 7.27
N LYS A 122 19.44 18.93 7.51
CA LYS A 122 19.78 17.98 6.45
C LYS A 122 18.51 17.47 5.78
N ILE A 123 18.47 17.48 4.46
CA ILE A 123 17.33 17.01 3.65
C ILE A 123 17.85 16.11 2.55
N LEU A 124 17.17 14.99 2.37
CA LEU A 124 17.35 14.07 1.25
C LEU A 124 16.05 14.01 0.45
N TYR A 125 16.15 14.34 -0.85
CA TYR A 125 15.04 14.24 -1.79
C TYR A 125 15.14 12.92 -2.54
N VAL A 126 14.06 12.14 -2.54
CA VAL A 126 13.97 10.86 -3.21
C VAL A 126 12.77 10.83 -4.16
N LYS A 127 12.93 10.22 -5.32
CA LYS A 127 11.84 9.87 -6.22
C LYS A 127 11.35 8.48 -5.85
N LEU A 128 10.05 8.28 -5.75
CA LEU A 128 9.47 6.97 -5.47
C LEU A 128 9.38 6.15 -6.77
N ASP A 129 10.10 5.05 -6.84
CA ASP A 129 10.01 4.06 -7.92
C ASP A 129 8.88 3.06 -7.67
N LYS A 130 8.57 2.83 -6.41
CA LYS A 130 7.53 1.90 -5.95
C LYS A 130 6.44 2.64 -5.19
N ALA A 131 5.24 2.08 -5.23
CA ALA A 131 4.14 2.54 -4.40
C ALA A 131 4.50 2.41 -2.92
N LEU A 132 4.21 3.45 -2.14
CA LEU A 132 4.51 3.49 -0.72
C LEU A 132 3.23 3.69 0.10
N TYR A 133 3.20 3.10 1.28
CA TYR A 133 2.09 3.34 2.22
C TYR A 133 1.92 4.83 2.47
N GLY A 134 0.66 5.29 2.41
CA GLY A 134 0.29 6.69 2.55
C GLY A 134 0.14 7.46 1.22
N CYS A 135 0.68 6.99 0.10
CA CYS A 135 0.33 7.55 -1.21
C CYS A 135 -1.10 7.18 -1.58
N VAL A 136 -1.86 8.12 -2.11
CA VAL A 136 -3.29 7.91 -2.43
C VAL A 136 -3.53 6.87 -3.53
N GLN A 137 -2.60 6.73 -4.47
CA GLN A 137 -2.68 5.77 -5.57
C GLN A 137 -2.20 4.36 -5.22
N SER A 138 -1.53 4.18 -4.08
CA SER A 138 -0.85 2.91 -3.78
C SER A 138 -1.79 1.72 -3.74
N ALA A 139 -3.01 1.91 -3.25
CA ALA A 139 -4.02 0.85 -3.19
C ALA A 139 -4.46 0.40 -4.60
N LEU A 140 -4.73 1.35 -5.50
CA LEU A 140 -5.11 1.04 -6.87
C LEU A 140 -3.95 0.36 -7.65
N LEU A 141 -2.74 0.90 -7.54
CA LEU A 141 -1.57 0.34 -8.22
C LEU A 141 -1.29 -1.11 -7.78
N TRP A 142 -1.43 -1.38 -6.50
CA TRP A 142 -1.31 -2.73 -5.97
C TRP A 142 -2.44 -3.64 -6.46
N TYR A 143 -3.68 -3.17 -6.43
CA TYR A 143 -4.83 -3.90 -6.91
C TYR A 143 -4.67 -4.30 -8.39
N GLU A 144 -4.27 -3.37 -9.25
CA GLU A 144 -4.02 -3.64 -10.67
C GLU A 144 -2.92 -4.68 -10.86
N LEU A 145 -1.78 -4.54 -10.15
CA LEU A 145 -0.69 -5.50 -10.22
C LEU A 145 -1.15 -6.90 -9.79
N TYR A 146 -1.82 -6.98 -8.64
CA TYR A 146 -2.25 -8.26 -8.07
C TYR A 146 -3.29 -8.95 -8.95
N SER A 147 -4.31 -8.22 -9.40
CA SER A 147 -5.35 -8.76 -10.28
C SER A 147 -4.78 -9.24 -11.60
N ASN A 148 -3.86 -8.51 -12.21
CA ASN A 148 -3.22 -8.93 -13.45
C ASN A 148 -2.34 -10.17 -13.24
N THR A 149 -1.59 -10.23 -12.14
CA THR A 149 -0.78 -11.41 -11.79
C THR A 149 -1.65 -12.66 -11.64
N LEU A 150 -2.80 -12.56 -10.97
CA LEU A 150 -3.73 -13.67 -10.82
C LEU A 150 -4.28 -14.12 -12.19
N LYS A 151 -4.66 -13.18 -13.06
CA LYS A 151 -5.13 -13.48 -14.42
C LYS A 151 -4.05 -14.15 -15.27
N ASP A 152 -2.81 -13.69 -15.17
CA ASP A 152 -1.66 -14.30 -15.88
C ASP A 152 -1.38 -15.73 -15.39
N MET A 153 -1.74 -16.04 -14.14
CA MET A 153 -1.70 -17.40 -13.58
C MET A 153 -2.91 -18.26 -13.97
N GLY A 154 -3.84 -17.72 -14.75
CA GLY A 154 -5.07 -18.40 -15.15
C GLY A 154 -6.17 -18.40 -14.10
N ILE A 155 -6.03 -17.56 -13.06
CA ILE A 155 -7.04 -17.42 -12.01
C ILE A 155 -8.01 -16.33 -12.45
N GLU A 156 -9.29 -16.66 -12.50
CA GLU A 156 -10.33 -15.69 -12.79
C GLU A 156 -10.57 -14.79 -11.59
N VAL A 157 -10.49 -13.48 -11.82
CA VAL A 157 -10.77 -12.47 -10.78
C VAL A 157 -12.15 -11.87 -11.08
N ARG A 158 -13.13 -12.24 -10.28
CA ARG A 158 -14.49 -11.72 -10.37
C ARG A 158 -14.75 -10.70 -9.27
N PHE A 159 -15.46 -9.66 -9.62
CA PHE A 159 -15.97 -8.66 -8.66
C PHE A 159 -17.50 -8.80 -8.65
N VAL A 160 -18.04 -9.10 -7.48
CA VAL A 160 -19.47 -9.12 -7.28
C VAL A 160 -19.88 -7.77 -6.70
N ASP A 161 -20.62 -6.99 -7.47
CA ASP A 161 -21.28 -5.78 -6.97
C ASP A 161 -22.56 -6.18 -6.24
N LEU A 162 -22.49 -6.26 -4.92
CA LEU A 162 -23.62 -6.61 -4.06
C LEU A 162 -24.78 -5.61 -4.13
N SER A 163 -24.56 -4.42 -4.68
CA SER A 163 -25.63 -3.44 -4.93
C SER A 163 -26.48 -3.82 -6.18
N ASN A 164 -25.97 -4.72 -7.03
CA ASN A 164 -26.66 -5.19 -8.21
C ASN A 164 -27.21 -6.63 -7.98
N PRO A 165 -28.50 -6.82 -7.77
CA PRO A 165 -29.09 -8.16 -7.55
C PRO A 165 -28.82 -9.18 -8.66
N LYS A 166 -28.65 -8.71 -9.92
CA LYS A 166 -28.35 -9.57 -11.06
C LYS A 166 -26.91 -10.09 -11.08
N ALA A 167 -26.00 -9.48 -10.34
CA ALA A 167 -24.60 -9.95 -10.30
C ALA A 167 -24.44 -11.34 -9.69
N PHE A 168 -25.43 -11.82 -8.94
CA PHE A 168 -25.49 -13.18 -8.42
C PHE A 168 -26.02 -14.20 -9.43
N GLU A 169 -26.96 -13.80 -10.28
CA GLU A 169 -27.54 -14.68 -11.32
C GLU A 169 -26.48 -15.01 -12.37
N ASP A 170 -25.73 -14.00 -12.84
CA ASP A 170 -24.66 -14.17 -13.84
C ASP A 170 -23.47 -15.00 -13.31
N ALA A 171 -23.25 -15.06 -12.00
CA ALA A 171 -22.17 -15.85 -11.39
C ALA A 171 -22.47 -17.35 -11.28
N THR A 172 -23.72 -17.75 -11.45
CA THR A 172 -24.18 -19.15 -11.30
C THR A 172 -24.44 -19.85 -12.63
N ASP A 173 -24.52 -19.13 -13.77
CA ASP A 173 -24.89 -19.65 -15.05
C ASP A 173 -23.74 -20.24 -15.91
N ASP A 174 -22.49 -20.13 -15.45
CA ASP A 174 -21.32 -20.75 -16.11
C ASP A 174 -21.04 -22.16 -15.53
N LYS A 175 -21.99 -23.10 -15.74
CA LYS A 175 -21.74 -24.54 -15.55
C LYS A 175 -21.76 -25.28 -16.87
#